data_8024a6297d9bb37741436b90a298df80
#
_entry.id   8024a6297d9bb37741436b90a298df80
#
_cell.length_a   1.000
_cell.length_b   1.000
_cell.length_c   1.000
_cell.angle_alpha   90.00
_cell.angle_beta   90.00
_cell.angle_gamma   90.00
#
_symmetry.space_group_name_H-M   'P 1'
#
loop_
_entity.id
_entity.type
_entity.pdbx_description
1 polymer ?
#
loop_
_entity_poly.entity_id
_entity_poly.type
_entity_poly.pdbx_seq_one_letter_code
_entity_poly.pdbx_strand_id
1 'polypeptide(L)'
;MLRPENETLSYKGEDILNILKEIDFFLISLRDIGRFYAEDIDKKRQEYEKETTDFIDTFKVCERLAYIRCKLTEAFDRTLGNDDMDDIERACSNIKYWSKQ
;
A
#
# COMPACT_ATOMS: atom_id res chain seq x y z
N MET A 1 3.90 -14.90 15.67
CA MET A 1 5.11 -15.70 15.40
C MET A 1 5.09 -16.22 13.97
N LEU A 2 6.20 -16.02 13.26
CA LEU A 2 6.30 -16.51 11.89
C LEU A 2 6.64 -18.00 11.84
N ARG A 3 6.05 -18.70 10.88
CA ARG A 3 6.50 -20.05 10.54
C ARG A 3 7.95 -19.97 10.05
N PRO A 4 8.77 -21.02 10.31
CA PRO A 4 10.16 -21.02 9.84
C PRO A 4 10.29 -20.75 8.34
N GLU A 5 9.34 -21.25 7.52
CA GLU A 5 9.33 -21.06 6.09
C GLU A 5 9.20 -19.58 5.69
N ASN A 6 8.68 -18.75 6.59
CA ASN A 6 8.43 -17.32 6.33
C ASN A 6 9.42 -16.39 7.01
N GLU A 7 10.44 -16.93 7.70
CA GLU A 7 11.43 -16.08 8.36
C GLU A 7 12.33 -15.36 7.36
N THR A 8 12.58 -15.98 6.22
CA THR A 8 13.34 -15.38 5.13
C THR A 8 12.59 -15.63 3.84
N LEU A 9 12.35 -14.57 3.08
CA LEU A 9 11.61 -14.63 1.83
C LEU A 9 12.52 -14.25 0.67
N SER A 10 12.28 -14.85 -0.49
CA SER A 10 13.03 -14.54 -1.71
C SER A 10 12.11 -14.00 -2.78
N TYR A 11 12.55 -12.95 -3.46
CA TYR A 11 11.83 -12.33 -4.56
C TYR A 11 12.75 -12.16 -5.75
N LYS A 12 12.16 -12.19 -6.95
CA LYS A 12 12.90 -11.80 -8.15
C LYS A 12 13.17 -10.30 -8.07
N GLY A 13 14.40 -9.89 -8.37
CA GLY A 13 14.79 -8.48 -8.35
C GLY A 13 13.90 -7.62 -9.24
N GLU A 14 13.51 -8.14 -10.42
CA GLU A 14 12.63 -7.44 -11.34
C GLU A 14 11.27 -7.12 -10.69
N ASP A 15 10.70 -8.07 -9.95
CA ASP A 15 9.42 -7.85 -9.26
C ASP A 15 9.55 -6.76 -8.20
N ILE A 16 10.64 -6.78 -7.45
CA ILE A 16 10.91 -5.76 -6.43
C ILE A 16 11.09 -4.38 -7.08
N LEU A 17 11.81 -4.30 -8.20
CA LEU A 17 11.98 -3.03 -8.91
C LEU A 17 10.64 -2.49 -9.42
N ASN A 18 9.77 -3.35 -9.92
CA ASN A 18 8.44 -2.94 -10.36
C ASN A 18 7.59 -2.41 -9.20
N ILE A 19 7.69 -3.06 -8.04
CA ILE A 19 7.01 -2.61 -6.81
C ILE A 19 7.55 -1.25 -6.38
N LEU A 20 8.87 -1.07 -6.39
CA LEU A 20 9.50 0.20 -6.03
C LEU A 20 9.07 1.33 -6.96
N LYS A 21 8.93 1.06 -8.25
CA LYS A 21 8.43 2.07 -9.21
C LYS A 21 7.00 2.51 -8.85
N GLU A 22 6.15 1.58 -8.46
CA GLU A 22 4.78 1.91 -8.02
C GLU A 22 4.80 2.76 -6.76
N ILE A 23 5.60 2.37 -5.77
CA ILE A 23 5.73 3.12 -4.53
C ILE A 23 6.27 4.51 -4.79
N ASP A 24 7.31 4.64 -5.61
CA ASP A 24 7.88 5.94 -5.96
C ASP A 24 6.87 6.82 -6.67
N PHE A 25 6.08 6.26 -7.58
CA PHE A 25 5.05 7.02 -8.27
C PHE A 25 4.08 7.65 -7.27
N PHE A 26 3.55 6.85 -6.33
CA PHE A 26 2.62 7.36 -5.33
C PHE A 26 3.28 8.38 -4.40
N LEU A 27 4.45 8.00 -3.86
CA LEU A 27 5.14 8.83 -2.87
C LEU A 27 5.49 10.20 -3.43
N ILE A 28 6.12 10.23 -4.59
CA ILE A 28 6.58 11.48 -5.18
C ILE A 28 5.41 12.31 -5.69
N SER A 29 4.43 11.68 -6.35
CA SER A 29 3.26 12.38 -6.86
C SER A 29 2.43 13.03 -5.75
N LEU A 30 2.14 12.30 -4.68
CA LEU A 30 1.38 12.83 -3.56
C LEU A 30 2.14 13.94 -2.84
N ARG A 31 3.44 13.79 -2.69
CA ARG A 31 4.29 14.84 -2.12
C ARG A 31 4.28 16.10 -2.97
N ASP A 32 4.35 15.94 -4.30
CA ASP A 32 4.34 17.08 -5.22
C ASP A 32 2.99 17.79 -5.20
N ILE A 33 1.88 17.06 -5.12
CA ILE A 33 0.56 17.65 -4.95
C ILE A 33 0.51 18.47 -3.66
N GLY A 34 0.99 17.89 -2.55
CA GLY A 34 1.02 18.58 -1.27
C GLY A 34 1.85 19.85 -1.31
N ARG A 35 3.03 19.81 -1.95
CA ARG A 35 3.91 20.97 -2.08
C ARG A 35 3.32 22.05 -2.94
N PHE A 36 2.63 21.66 -4.02
CA PHE A 36 2.02 22.63 -4.93
C PHE A 36 1.02 23.53 -4.21
N TYR A 37 0.25 22.96 -3.26
CA TYR A 37 -0.79 23.69 -2.56
C TYR A 37 -0.36 24.23 -1.19
N ALA A 38 0.87 23.93 -0.74
CA ALA A 38 1.28 24.17 0.65
C ALA A 38 1.26 25.65 1.05
N GLU A 39 1.62 26.58 0.15
CA GLU A 39 1.73 28.00 0.49
C GLU A 39 0.38 28.67 0.72
N ASP A 40 -0.68 28.19 0.08
CA ASP A 40 -2.02 28.77 0.16
C ASP A 40 -3.08 27.72 0.53
N ILE A 41 -2.72 26.78 1.38
CA ILE A 41 -3.57 25.62 1.67
C ILE A 41 -4.96 26.04 2.18
N ASP A 42 -5.05 27.10 2.98
CA ASP A 42 -6.33 27.57 3.52
C ASP A 42 -7.24 28.12 2.44
N LYS A 43 -6.67 28.78 1.42
CA LYS A 43 -7.44 29.34 0.30
C LYS A 43 -7.73 28.31 -0.78
N LYS A 44 -6.84 27.31 -0.94
CA LYS A 44 -6.91 26.31 -2.02
C LYS A 44 -7.26 24.94 -1.52
N ARG A 45 -7.87 24.83 -0.36
CA ARG A 45 -8.20 23.55 0.26
C ARG A 45 -9.06 22.69 -0.64
N GLN A 46 -10.07 23.26 -1.28
CA GLN A 46 -10.95 22.52 -2.16
C GLN A 46 -10.22 21.99 -3.40
N GLU A 47 -9.32 22.81 -3.95
CA GLU A 47 -8.50 22.40 -5.09
C GLU A 47 -7.56 21.26 -4.72
N TYR A 48 -6.93 21.34 -3.56
CA TYR A 48 -6.07 20.30 -3.04
C TYR A 48 -6.82 19.00 -2.83
N GLU A 49 -7.99 19.07 -2.22
CA GLU A 49 -8.83 17.90 -1.98
C GLU A 49 -9.27 17.26 -3.29
N LYS A 50 -9.68 18.06 -4.25
CA LYS A 50 -10.07 17.59 -5.56
C LYS A 50 -8.91 16.95 -6.30
N GLU A 51 -7.75 17.58 -6.30
CA GLU A 51 -6.55 17.05 -6.96
C GLU A 51 -6.15 15.70 -6.37
N THR A 52 -6.20 15.58 -5.05
CA THR A 52 -5.85 14.34 -4.35
C THR A 52 -6.85 13.23 -4.70
N THR A 53 -8.14 13.53 -4.65
CA THR A 53 -9.19 12.56 -4.99
C THR A 53 -9.09 12.14 -6.46
N ASP A 54 -8.91 13.11 -7.35
CA ASP A 54 -8.75 12.84 -8.79
C ASP A 54 -7.52 11.96 -9.05
N PHE A 55 -6.43 12.21 -8.34
CA PHE A 55 -5.22 11.39 -8.43
C PHE A 55 -5.51 9.93 -8.06
N ILE A 56 -6.17 9.73 -6.92
CA ILE A 56 -6.50 8.39 -6.43
C ILE A 56 -7.35 7.63 -7.45
N ASP A 57 -8.35 8.31 -8.01
CA ASP A 57 -9.29 7.69 -8.96
C ASP A 57 -8.66 7.49 -10.34
N THR A 58 -8.00 8.52 -10.86
CA THR A 58 -7.44 8.50 -12.24
C THR A 58 -6.33 7.46 -12.36
N PHE A 59 -5.45 7.39 -11.36
CA PHE A 59 -4.30 6.48 -11.39
C PHE A 59 -4.58 5.14 -10.71
N LYS A 60 -5.83 4.89 -10.33
CA LYS A 60 -6.27 3.59 -9.78
C LYS A 60 -5.39 3.12 -8.62
N VAL A 61 -5.20 4.01 -7.65
CA VAL A 61 -4.27 3.79 -6.55
C VAL A 61 -4.60 2.50 -5.79
N CYS A 62 -5.88 2.26 -5.48
CA CYS A 62 -6.28 1.06 -4.73
C CYS A 62 -5.97 -0.22 -5.49
N GLU A 63 -6.22 -0.26 -6.81
CA GLU A 63 -5.93 -1.43 -7.65
C GLU A 63 -4.43 -1.67 -7.74
N ARG A 64 -3.63 -0.61 -7.84
CA ARG A 64 -2.17 -0.72 -7.89
C ARG A 64 -1.59 -1.15 -6.54
N LEU A 65 -2.16 -0.68 -5.43
CA LEU A 65 -1.77 -1.16 -4.10
C LEU A 65 -2.11 -2.65 -3.92
N ALA A 66 -3.26 -3.08 -4.43
CA ALA A 66 -3.64 -4.49 -4.40
C ALA A 66 -2.66 -5.36 -5.20
N TYR A 67 -2.16 -4.86 -6.33
CA TYR A 67 -1.13 -5.53 -7.11
C TYR A 67 0.16 -5.69 -6.29
N ILE A 68 0.61 -4.61 -5.65
CA ILE A 68 1.80 -4.63 -4.78
C ILE A 68 1.63 -5.69 -3.69
N ARG A 69 0.49 -5.68 -3.02
CA ARG A 69 0.19 -6.64 -1.97
C ARG A 69 0.23 -8.07 -2.49
N CYS A 70 -0.39 -8.31 -3.62
CA CYS A 70 -0.41 -9.62 -4.25
C CYS A 70 1.01 -10.13 -4.51
N LYS A 71 1.86 -9.30 -5.10
CA LYS A 71 3.25 -9.66 -5.39
C LYS A 71 4.06 -9.97 -4.14
N LEU A 72 3.88 -9.18 -3.10
CA LEU A 72 4.60 -9.40 -1.84
C LEU A 72 4.13 -10.66 -1.13
N THR A 73 2.84 -10.99 -1.20
CA THR A 73 2.31 -12.17 -0.52
C THR A 73 2.62 -13.48 -1.23
N GLU A 74 2.94 -13.45 -2.52
CA GLU A 74 3.24 -14.67 -3.29
C GLU A 74 4.39 -15.49 -2.70
N ALA A 75 5.36 -14.86 -2.08
CA ALA A 75 6.53 -15.55 -1.52
C ALA A 75 6.24 -16.24 -0.19
N PHE A 76 5.11 -15.96 0.43
CA PHE A 76 4.79 -16.53 1.74
C PHE A 76 4.21 -17.94 1.62
N ASP A 77 4.62 -18.81 2.56
CA ASP A 77 3.91 -20.06 2.83
C ASP A 77 2.62 -19.71 3.56
N ARG A 78 1.48 -20.10 3.00
CA ARG A 78 0.16 -19.74 3.51
C ARG A 78 -0.50 -20.84 4.35
N THR A 79 0.31 -21.76 4.88
CA THR A 79 -0.19 -22.84 5.77
C THR A 79 -0.81 -22.23 7.02
N LEU A 80 -1.99 -22.73 7.39
CA LEU A 80 -2.72 -22.25 8.57
C LEU A 80 -2.06 -22.75 9.85
N GLY A 81 -2.03 -21.88 10.87
CA GLY A 81 -1.62 -22.28 12.21
C GLY A 81 -2.76 -22.87 13.02
N ASN A 82 -2.51 -23.08 14.30
CA ASN A 82 -3.52 -23.62 15.23
C ASN A 82 -4.70 -22.67 15.44
N ASP A 83 -4.54 -21.42 15.09
CA ASP A 83 -5.56 -20.39 15.17
C ASP A 83 -6.39 -20.23 13.89
N ASP A 84 -6.24 -21.17 12.96
CA ASP A 84 -6.89 -21.18 11.64
C ASP A 84 -6.53 -19.97 10.76
N MET A 85 -5.39 -19.31 11.06
CA MET A 85 -4.88 -18.21 10.26
C MET A 85 -3.50 -18.53 9.71
N ASP A 86 -3.20 -18.02 8.50
CA ASP A 86 -1.82 -18.02 8.02
C ASP A 86 -1.07 -16.81 8.63
N ASP A 87 0.23 -16.74 8.38
CA ASP A 87 1.07 -15.70 8.99
C ASP A 87 0.66 -14.29 8.58
N ILE A 88 0.23 -14.11 7.33
CA ILE A 88 -0.23 -12.80 6.83
C ILE A 88 -1.51 -12.38 7.54
N GLU A 89 -2.50 -13.27 7.61
CA GLU A 89 -3.76 -13.00 8.30
C GLU A 89 -3.53 -12.65 9.76
N ARG A 90 -2.65 -13.39 10.43
CA ARG A 90 -2.33 -13.14 11.84
C ARG A 90 -1.67 -11.77 12.04
N ALA A 91 -0.71 -11.43 11.18
CA ALA A 91 -0.02 -10.13 11.26
C ALA A 91 -0.98 -8.96 11.05
N CYS A 92 -1.99 -9.15 10.18
CA CYS A 92 -2.93 -8.08 9.84
C CYS A 92 -4.19 -8.07 10.71
N SER A 93 -4.38 -9.06 11.58
CA SER A 93 -5.61 -9.22 12.34
C SER A 93 -5.92 -8.07 13.31
N ASN A 94 -4.90 -7.32 13.74
CA ASN A 94 -5.05 -6.22 14.69
C ASN A 94 -5.14 -4.85 14.02
N ILE A 95 -5.12 -4.79 12.70
CA ILE A 95 -5.22 -3.52 11.98
C ILE A 95 -6.65 -3.00 12.09
N LYS A 96 -6.79 -1.77 12.57
CA LYS A 96 -8.08 -1.09 12.60
C LYS A 96 -8.23 -0.25 11.33
N TYR A 97 -8.98 -0.78 10.39
CA TYR A 97 -9.19 -0.08 9.12
C TYR A 97 -10.15 1.09 9.31
N TRP A 98 -10.03 2.08 8.44
CA TRP A 98 -10.97 3.18 8.45
C TRP A 98 -12.39 2.67 8.18
N SER A 99 -13.34 3.22 8.91
CA SER A 99 -14.75 2.98 8.68
C SER A 99 -15.53 4.25 9.01
N LYS A 100 -16.65 4.42 8.36
CA LYS A 100 -17.50 5.56 8.63
C LYS A 100 -18.28 5.32 9.92
N GLN A 101 -18.23 6.32 10.79
CA GLN A 101 -18.99 6.28 12.06
C GLN A 101 -20.29 7.03 11.97
#